data_0bb2538e2cdc128e84f5a142d7db1032
#
_entry.id   0bb2538e2cdc128e84f5a142d7db1032
#
_cell.length_a   1.000
_cell.length_b   1.000
_cell.length_c   1.000
_cell.angle_alpha   90.00
_cell.angle_beta   90.00
_cell.angle_gamma   90.00
#
_symmetry.space_group_name_H-M   'P 1'
#
loop_
_entity.id
_entity.type
_entity.pdbx_description
1 polymer ?
#
loop_
_entity_poly.entity_id
_entity_poly.type
_entity_poly.pdbx_seq_one_letter_code
_entity_poly.pdbx_strand_id
1 'polypeptide(L)'
;MKAIALMILLATNALALDANRIADAIYRVEGGNKAKAPYGILSIKVSSEQQARKICINTIRNNHQRWLNAGRPGKYLDYLADRYCPKAHDPAGNRNWKRNIRRISGLDF
;
A
#
# COMPACT_ATOMS: atom_id res chain seq x y z
N MET A 1 -33.99 -7.34 1.72
CA MET A 1 -33.20 -6.72 0.66
C MET A 1 -32.33 -5.58 1.16
N LYS A 2 -32.87 -4.59 1.87
CA LYS A 2 -32.09 -3.50 2.43
C LYS A 2 -31.00 -3.98 3.40
N ALA A 3 -31.27 -4.98 4.22
CA ALA A 3 -30.30 -5.55 5.16
C ALA A 3 -29.13 -6.23 4.45
N ILE A 4 -29.40 -6.93 3.34
CA ILE A 4 -28.35 -7.58 2.54
C ILE A 4 -27.44 -6.54 1.89
N ALA A 5 -28.02 -5.49 1.33
CA ALA A 5 -27.24 -4.39 0.74
C ALA A 5 -26.36 -3.69 1.79
N LEU A 6 -26.90 -3.48 2.99
CA LEU A 6 -26.16 -2.90 4.10
C LEU A 6 -25.01 -3.79 4.55
N MET A 7 -25.22 -5.11 4.61
CA MET A 7 -24.17 -6.05 4.97
C MET A 7 -23.04 -6.07 3.94
N ILE A 8 -23.36 -6.00 2.65
CA ILE A 8 -22.37 -5.92 1.58
C ILE A 8 -21.54 -4.64 1.74
N LEU A 9 -22.18 -3.52 2.04
CA LEU A 9 -21.51 -2.24 2.24
C LEU A 9 -20.58 -2.30 3.45
N LEU A 10 -21.02 -2.89 4.56
CA LEU A 10 -20.19 -3.07 5.75
C LEU A 10 -19.02 -4.00 5.49
N ALA A 11 -19.22 -5.09 4.75
CA ALA A 11 -18.15 -5.99 4.37
C ALA A 11 -17.09 -5.26 3.51
N THR A 12 -17.53 -4.42 2.57
CA THR A 12 -16.63 -3.60 1.77
C THR A 12 -15.84 -2.64 2.65
N ASN A 13 -16.48 -2.01 3.63
CA ASN A 13 -15.80 -1.12 4.57
C ASN A 13 -14.85 -1.87 5.51
N ALA A 14 -15.23 -3.08 5.94
CA ALA A 14 -14.36 -3.94 6.77
C ALA A 14 -13.12 -4.38 6.01
N LEU A 15 -13.23 -4.53 4.69
CA LEU A 15 -12.11 -4.82 3.79
C LEU A 15 -11.45 -3.54 3.29
N ALA A 16 -12.00 -2.39 3.67
CA ALA A 16 -11.43 -1.12 3.30
C ALA A 16 -10.03 -1.01 3.86
N LEU A 17 -9.15 -0.65 2.98
CA LEU A 17 -7.75 -0.58 3.24
C LEU A 17 -7.43 0.55 4.21
N ASP A 18 -6.62 0.29 5.20
CA ASP A 18 -6.07 1.34 6.05
C ASP A 18 -4.88 2.00 5.33
N ALA A 19 -5.18 2.83 4.35
CA ALA A 19 -4.19 3.46 3.51
C ALA A 19 -3.23 4.36 4.30
N ASN A 20 -3.72 4.99 5.35
CA ASN A 20 -2.88 5.84 6.21
C ASN A 20 -1.82 5.01 6.94
N ARG A 21 -2.21 3.88 7.49
CA ARG A 21 -1.31 2.97 8.20
C ARG A 21 -0.27 2.37 7.27
N ILE A 22 -0.69 2.00 6.07
CA ILE A 22 0.22 1.49 5.05
C ILE A 22 1.19 2.57 4.60
N ALA A 23 0.72 3.79 4.40
CA ALA A 23 1.57 4.91 4.04
C ALA A 23 2.61 5.21 5.13
N ASP A 24 2.23 5.15 6.40
CA ASP A 24 3.16 5.31 7.51
C ASP A 24 4.25 4.23 7.49
N ALA A 25 3.86 2.99 7.21
CA ALA A 25 4.81 1.89 7.12
C ALA A 25 5.77 2.07 5.93
N ILE A 26 5.25 2.46 4.78
CA ILE A 26 6.07 2.73 3.59
C ILE A 26 7.06 3.85 3.88
N TYR A 27 6.63 4.92 4.52
CA TYR A 27 7.50 6.02 4.89
C TYR A 27 8.71 5.53 5.70
N ARG A 28 8.47 4.68 6.69
CA ARG A 28 9.54 4.15 7.55
C ARG A 28 10.44 3.17 6.80
N VAL A 29 9.86 2.30 5.99
CA VAL A 29 10.63 1.31 5.22
C VAL A 29 11.53 1.99 4.20
N GLU A 30 11.08 3.09 3.62
CA GLU A 30 11.84 3.85 2.61
C GLU A 30 12.83 4.85 3.23
N GLY A 31 13.02 4.87 4.55
CA GLY A 31 14.03 5.65 5.23
C GLY A 31 13.54 6.84 6.04
N GLY A 32 12.25 7.08 6.09
CA GLY A 32 11.66 8.16 6.86
C GLY A 32 12.12 9.54 6.41
N ASN A 33 12.38 10.43 7.36
CA ASN A 33 12.81 11.79 7.08
C ASN A 33 14.25 11.89 6.53
N LYS A 34 14.99 10.79 6.54
CA LYS A 34 16.34 10.71 5.98
C LYS A 34 16.35 10.23 4.54
N ALA A 35 15.20 9.83 4.00
CA ALA A 35 15.11 9.34 2.64
C ALA A 35 15.36 10.47 1.63
N LYS A 36 16.07 10.14 0.55
CA LYS A 36 16.23 11.05 -0.59
C LYS A 36 14.92 11.24 -1.35
N ALA A 37 14.07 10.21 -1.32
CA ALA A 37 12.79 10.20 -1.97
C ALA A 37 11.74 9.73 -0.95
N PRO A 38 11.01 10.65 -0.28
CA PRO A 38 9.99 10.29 0.68
C PRO A 38 8.95 9.33 0.07
N TYR A 39 8.57 8.30 0.81
CA TYR A 39 7.63 7.28 0.34
C TYR A 39 8.08 6.53 -0.92
N GLY A 40 9.39 6.53 -1.22
CA GLY A 40 9.92 5.87 -2.41
C GLY A 40 9.52 6.51 -3.73
N ILE A 41 9.09 7.77 -3.74
CA ILE A 41 8.64 8.47 -4.95
C ILE A 41 9.85 9.08 -5.65
N LEU A 42 10.36 8.37 -6.66
CA LEU A 42 11.55 8.78 -7.41
C LEU A 42 11.22 9.49 -8.72
N SER A 43 10.09 9.14 -9.33
CA SER A 43 9.76 9.57 -10.69
C SER A 43 9.07 10.93 -10.76
N ILE A 44 8.62 11.45 -9.62
CA ILE A 44 7.86 12.69 -9.56
C ILE A 44 8.55 13.65 -8.61
N LYS A 45 8.77 14.89 -9.07
CA LYS A 45 9.28 15.94 -8.22
C LYS A 45 8.16 16.39 -7.28
N VAL A 46 8.38 16.21 -5.97
CA VAL A 46 7.41 16.62 -4.96
C VAL A 46 7.88 17.88 -4.26
N SER A 47 6.94 18.78 -3.96
CA SER A 47 7.24 20.06 -3.33
C SER A 47 7.26 19.98 -1.80
N SER A 48 6.69 18.93 -1.21
CA SER A 48 6.63 18.78 0.24
C SER A 48 6.42 17.32 0.62
N GLU A 49 6.69 17.02 1.89
CA GLU A 49 6.41 15.70 2.46
C GLU A 49 4.91 15.40 2.48
N GLN A 50 4.08 16.43 2.70
CA GLN A 50 2.62 16.28 2.65
C GLN A 50 2.15 15.87 1.25
N GLN A 51 2.71 16.47 0.21
CA GLN A 51 2.42 16.09 -1.17
C GLN A 51 2.86 14.66 -1.45
N ALA A 52 4.06 14.28 -1.00
CA ALA A 52 4.56 12.92 -1.16
C ALA A 52 3.63 11.90 -0.48
N ARG A 53 3.15 12.22 0.73
CA ARG A 53 2.21 11.37 1.44
C ARG A 53 0.89 11.22 0.68
N LYS A 54 0.37 12.31 0.15
CA LYS A 54 -0.87 12.29 -0.63
C LYS A 54 -0.73 11.39 -1.86
N ILE A 55 0.39 11.50 -2.56
CA ILE A 55 0.68 10.65 -3.73
C ILE A 55 0.78 9.19 -3.31
N CYS A 56 1.45 8.89 -2.20
CA CYS A 56 1.54 7.53 -1.67
C CYS A 56 0.16 6.95 -1.35
N ILE A 57 -0.68 7.69 -0.65
CA ILE A 57 -2.03 7.25 -0.31
C ILE A 57 -2.86 6.99 -1.57
N ASN A 58 -2.79 7.89 -2.55
CA ASN A 58 -3.49 7.71 -3.81
C ASN A 58 -2.97 6.49 -4.57
N THR A 59 -1.66 6.26 -4.56
CA THR A 59 -1.06 5.08 -5.17
C THR A 59 -1.58 3.79 -4.53
N ILE A 60 -1.63 3.75 -3.20
CA ILE A 60 -2.16 2.60 -2.46
C ILE A 60 -3.62 2.36 -2.85
N ARG A 61 -4.45 3.38 -2.84
CA ARG A 61 -5.88 3.26 -3.17
C ARG A 61 -6.11 2.82 -4.61
N ASN A 62 -5.40 3.41 -5.56
CA ASN A 62 -5.52 3.05 -6.96
C ASN A 62 -5.02 1.63 -7.22
N ASN A 63 -3.92 1.25 -6.59
CA ASN A 63 -3.37 -0.10 -6.69
C ASN A 63 -4.32 -1.13 -6.07
N HIS A 64 -4.94 -0.80 -4.96
CA HIS A 64 -5.94 -1.66 -4.32
C HIS A 64 -7.15 -1.86 -5.22
N GLN A 65 -7.62 -0.79 -5.87
CA GLN A 65 -8.74 -0.91 -6.82
C GLN A 65 -8.39 -1.82 -7.99
N ARG A 66 -7.17 -1.73 -8.50
CA ARG A 66 -6.70 -2.63 -9.56
C ARG A 66 -6.67 -4.08 -9.10
N TRP A 67 -6.24 -4.32 -7.88
CA TRP A 67 -6.24 -5.66 -7.30
C TRP A 67 -7.66 -6.21 -7.17
N LEU A 68 -8.60 -5.38 -6.72
CA LEU A 68 -10.01 -5.75 -6.65
C LEU A 68 -10.55 -6.09 -8.06
N ASN A 69 -10.27 -5.25 -9.02
CA ASN A 69 -10.73 -5.43 -10.40
C ASN A 69 -10.12 -6.67 -11.06
N ALA A 70 -8.93 -7.07 -10.63
CA ALA A 70 -8.25 -8.27 -11.12
C ALA A 70 -8.75 -9.56 -10.44
N GLY A 71 -9.73 -9.48 -9.56
CA GLY A 71 -10.27 -10.65 -8.87
C GLY A 71 -9.54 -11.01 -7.58
N ARG A 72 -8.84 -10.08 -6.98
CA ARG A 72 -8.10 -10.27 -5.72
C ARG A 72 -7.06 -11.39 -5.81
N PRO A 73 -6.10 -11.34 -6.74
CA PRO A 73 -5.09 -12.39 -6.88
C PRO A 73 -4.12 -12.36 -5.69
N GLY A 74 -4.13 -13.41 -4.88
CA GLY A 74 -3.29 -13.50 -3.70
C GLY A 74 -3.63 -12.46 -2.65
N LYS A 75 -2.68 -12.17 -1.78
CA LYS A 75 -2.84 -11.11 -0.78
C LYS A 75 -2.57 -9.75 -1.41
N TYR A 76 -3.30 -8.74 -0.95
CA TYR A 76 -3.09 -7.39 -1.48
C TYR A 76 -1.65 -6.92 -1.31
N LEU A 77 -1.01 -7.23 -0.19
CA LEU A 77 0.38 -6.79 0.02
C LEU A 77 1.33 -7.35 -1.04
N ASP A 78 1.10 -8.56 -1.52
CA ASP A 78 1.90 -9.11 -2.62
C ASP A 78 1.78 -8.27 -3.89
N TYR A 79 0.57 -7.84 -4.18
CA TYR A 79 0.27 -6.99 -5.32
C TYR A 79 0.91 -5.60 -5.17
N LEU A 80 0.79 -5.00 -3.99
CA LEU A 80 1.38 -3.70 -3.69
C LEU A 80 2.91 -3.75 -3.71
N ALA A 81 3.49 -4.81 -3.18
CA ALA A 81 4.95 -4.98 -3.14
C ALA A 81 5.57 -5.00 -4.53
N ASP A 82 4.90 -5.55 -5.52
CA ASP A 82 5.38 -5.54 -6.89
C ASP A 82 5.50 -4.12 -7.46
N ARG A 83 4.73 -3.18 -6.93
CA ARG A 83 4.82 -1.78 -7.32
C ARG A 83 6.08 -1.12 -6.77
N TYR A 84 6.46 -1.44 -5.53
CA TYR A 84 7.57 -0.79 -4.83
C TYR A 84 8.90 -1.53 -4.98
N CYS A 85 8.85 -2.85 -5.03
CA CYS A 85 10.01 -3.70 -5.13
C CYS A 85 9.65 -4.93 -5.97
N PRO A 86 9.69 -4.83 -7.31
CA PRO A 86 9.23 -5.90 -8.18
C PRO A 86 9.95 -7.21 -7.91
N LYS A 87 9.19 -8.26 -7.70
CA LYS A 87 9.69 -9.60 -7.41
C LYS A 87 10.58 -10.13 -8.53
N ALA A 88 10.26 -9.78 -9.78
CA ALA A 88 11.04 -10.23 -10.93
C ALA A 88 12.46 -9.67 -10.94
N HIS A 89 12.68 -8.50 -10.33
CA HIS A 89 13.99 -7.85 -10.30
C HIS A 89 14.75 -8.16 -9.03
N ASP A 90 14.05 -8.28 -7.90
CA ASP A 90 14.69 -8.50 -6.60
C ASP A 90 13.76 -9.31 -5.69
N PRO A 91 13.77 -10.65 -5.84
CA PRO A 91 12.92 -11.52 -5.01
C PRO A 91 13.16 -11.38 -3.51
N ALA A 92 14.43 -11.26 -3.10
CA ALA A 92 14.79 -11.13 -1.69
C ALA A 92 14.32 -9.78 -1.13
N GLY A 93 14.57 -8.70 -1.88
CA GLY A 93 14.11 -7.36 -1.50
C GLY A 93 12.59 -7.28 -1.40
N ASN A 94 11.89 -7.91 -2.32
CA ASN A 94 10.42 -7.99 -2.29
C ASN A 94 9.94 -8.67 -0.99
N ARG A 95 10.53 -9.81 -0.63
CA ARG A 95 10.16 -10.52 0.61
C ARG A 95 10.44 -9.67 1.85
N ASN A 96 11.60 -9.03 1.88
CA ASN A 96 12.00 -8.19 3.02
C ASN A 96 11.09 -6.97 3.15
N TRP A 97 10.75 -6.34 2.03
CA TRP A 97 9.84 -5.20 2.01
C TRP A 97 8.48 -5.57 2.59
N LYS A 98 7.91 -6.67 2.15
CA LYS A 98 6.62 -7.16 2.66
C LYS A 98 6.67 -7.46 4.16
N ARG A 99 7.73 -8.14 4.60
CA ARG A 99 7.93 -8.44 6.02
C ARG A 99 7.96 -7.18 6.86
N ASN A 100 8.70 -6.18 6.40
CA ASN A 100 8.83 -4.92 7.11
C ASN A 100 7.53 -4.14 7.15
N ILE A 101 6.79 -4.12 6.05
CA ILE A 101 5.48 -3.47 6.02
C ILE A 101 4.52 -4.13 7.02
N ARG A 102 4.44 -5.46 7.04
CA ARG A 102 3.60 -6.18 8.01
C ARG A 102 4.01 -5.86 9.45
N ARG A 103 5.30 -5.90 9.73
CA ARG A 103 5.82 -5.66 11.07
C ARG A 103 5.52 -4.24 11.55
N ILE A 104 5.77 -3.26 10.71
CA ILE A 104 5.61 -1.84 11.09
C ILE A 104 4.14 -1.44 11.13
N SER A 105 3.36 -1.88 10.17
CA SER A 105 1.93 -1.54 10.12
C SER A 105 1.09 -2.30 11.14
N GLY A 106 1.53 -3.50 11.51
CA GLY A 106 0.73 -4.39 12.33
C GLY A 106 -0.48 -4.97 11.60
N LEU A 107 -0.57 -4.78 10.29
CA LEU A 107 -1.68 -5.27 9.49
C LEU A 107 -1.37 -6.65 8.93
N ASP A 108 -2.41 -7.50 8.89
CA ASP A 108 -2.35 -8.82 8.27
C ASP A 108 -3.04 -8.74 6.90
N PHE A 109 -2.24 -8.61 5.87
CA PHE A 109 -2.78 -8.47 4.52
C PHE A 109 -1.83 -8.94 3.43
#